data_056b14b61040bdb2e1a260346962c462
#
_entry.id   056b14b61040bdb2e1a260346962c462
#
_cell.length_a   1.000
_cell.length_b   1.000
_cell.length_c   1.000
_cell.angle_alpha   90.00
_cell.angle_beta   90.00
_cell.angle_gamma   90.00
#
_symmetry.space_group_name_H-M   'P 1'
#
loop_
_entity.id
_entity.type
_entity.pdbx_description
1 polymer ?
#
loop_
_entity_poly.entity_id
_entity_poly.type
_entity_poly.pdbx_seq_one_letter_code
_entity_poly.pdbx_strand_id
1 'polypeptide(L)'
;ANLNFVNNRIAQQLFNNRRLRNYMENEHLRWDTGMPAVEGIYKKLLEAPFYHEFMALESPSYEDEKTLWRKIYTSLLLGSDELHSALDEMEVALDQEGWTTDADMVITYVIKTIKRFKEEDEDELPLLDMFASEDELTFAKDLLQWSIEQAEENKELIAKSLKNWEADRVAYMDQIILLV
;
A
#
# COMPACT_ATOMS: atom_id res chain seq x y z
N ALA A 1 -15.36 -30.70 2.41
CA ALA A 1 -14.56 -29.64 1.76
C ALA A 1 -13.70 -28.98 2.83
N ASN A 2 -12.42 -28.73 2.53
CA ASN A 2 -11.57 -27.98 3.43
C ASN A 2 -11.90 -26.47 3.30
N LEU A 3 -12.26 -25.82 4.39
CA LEU A 3 -12.69 -24.42 4.43
C LEU A 3 -11.65 -23.50 5.10
N ASN A 4 -10.41 -23.97 5.33
CA ASN A 4 -9.38 -23.20 6.03
C ASN A 4 -9.16 -21.81 5.44
N PHE A 5 -9.18 -21.69 4.11
CA PHE A 5 -9.01 -20.37 3.46
C PHE A 5 -10.27 -19.51 3.59
N VAL A 6 -11.46 -20.09 3.44
CA VAL A 6 -12.73 -19.35 3.54
C VAL A 6 -13.00 -18.86 4.96
N ASN A 7 -12.63 -19.68 5.95
CA ASN A 7 -12.81 -19.34 7.37
C ASN A 7 -11.60 -18.60 7.97
N ASN A 8 -10.75 -18.04 7.13
CA ASN A 8 -9.56 -17.31 7.58
C ASN A 8 -9.93 -16.14 8.47
N ARG A 9 -9.40 -16.13 9.71
CA ARG A 9 -9.74 -15.12 10.73
C ARG A 9 -9.27 -13.71 10.36
N ILE A 10 -8.09 -13.58 9.74
CA ILE A 10 -7.56 -12.28 9.30
C ILE A 10 -8.47 -11.65 8.24
N ALA A 11 -8.92 -12.45 7.26
CA ALA A 11 -9.87 -11.96 6.26
C ALA A 11 -11.19 -11.52 6.90
N GLN A 12 -11.71 -12.28 7.87
CA GLN A 12 -12.93 -11.94 8.61
C GLN A 12 -12.75 -10.68 9.45
N GLN A 13 -11.63 -10.54 10.17
CA GLN A 13 -11.29 -9.36 10.96
C GLN A 13 -11.22 -8.10 10.06
N LEU A 14 -10.55 -8.18 8.90
CA LEU A 14 -10.49 -7.08 7.94
C LEU A 14 -11.89 -6.74 7.36
N PHE A 15 -12.65 -7.75 7.00
CA PHE A 15 -14.02 -7.56 6.47
C PHE A 15 -14.93 -6.87 7.48
N ASN A 16 -14.80 -7.19 8.77
CA ASN A 16 -15.60 -6.63 9.86
C ASN A 16 -15.01 -5.32 10.41
N ASN A 17 -13.78 -4.97 10.06
CA ASN A 17 -13.12 -3.77 10.58
C ASN A 17 -13.90 -2.52 10.21
N ARG A 18 -14.46 -1.84 11.23
CA ARG A 18 -15.32 -0.68 11.05
C ARG A 18 -14.60 0.49 10.37
N ARG A 19 -13.34 0.74 10.75
CA ARG A 19 -12.54 1.83 10.18
C ARG A 19 -12.33 1.62 8.67
N LEU A 20 -11.93 0.41 8.28
CA LEU A 20 -11.73 0.05 6.87
C LEU A 20 -13.03 0.14 6.08
N ARG A 21 -14.12 -0.42 6.59
CA ARG A 21 -15.42 -0.37 5.93
C ARG A 21 -15.93 1.06 5.73
N ASN A 22 -15.90 1.88 6.78
CA ASN A 22 -16.32 3.28 6.69
C ASN A 22 -15.47 4.05 5.67
N TYR A 23 -14.17 3.80 5.63
CA TYR A 23 -13.29 4.42 4.63
C TYR A 23 -13.68 4.00 3.21
N MET A 24 -13.82 2.70 2.95
CA MET A 24 -14.21 2.19 1.64
C MET A 24 -15.58 2.71 1.18
N GLU A 25 -16.56 2.82 2.10
CA GLU A 25 -17.88 3.34 1.80
C GLU A 25 -17.85 4.85 1.48
N ASN A 26 -17.11 5.64 2.26
CA ASN A 26 -16.97 7.08 2.06
C ASN A 26 -16.26 7.44 0.76
N GLU A 27 -15.20 6.71 0.43
CA GLU A 27 -14.41 6.91 -0.79
C GLU A 27 -14.99 6.17 -2.00
N HIS A 28 -16.11 5.47 -1.85
CA HIS A 28 -16.76 4.68 -2.91
C HIS A 28 -15.83 3.66 -3.59
N LEU A 29 -14.89 3.09 -2.82
CA LEU A 29 -13.89 2.16 -3.35
C LEU A 29 -14.52 0.81 -3.68
N ARG A 30 -14.34 0.36 -4.93
CA ARG A 30 -14.85 -0.91 -5.45
C ARG A 30 -13.83 -1.54 -6.40
N TRP A 31 -13.87 -2.86 -6.50
CA TRP A 31 -13.04 -3.65 -7.41
C TRP A 31 -13.80 -4.12 -8.66
N ASP A 32 -14.90 -3.50 -9.03
CA ASP A 32 -15.76 -3.94 -10.12
C ASP A 32 -14.98 -4.08 -11.45
N THR A 33 -14.11 -3.11 -11.78
CA THR A 33 -13.23 -3.14 -12.95
C THR A 33 -11.99 -4.00 -12.73
N GLY A 34 -11.52 -4.15 -11.52
CA GLY A 34 -10.34 -4.95 -11.14
C GLY A 34 -10.61 -6.45 -10.94
N MET A 35 -11.86 -6.91 -11.02
CA MET A 35 -12.20 -8.33 -10.79
C MET A 35 -11.44 -9.32 -11.66
N PRO A 36 -11.15 -9.09 -12.96
CA PRO A 36 -10.34 -10.00 -13.75
C PRO A 36 -8.94 -10.23 -13.17
N ALA A 37 -8.30 -9.17 -12.62
CA ALA A 37 -7.00 -9.32 -11.95
C ALA A 37 -7.11 -10.14 -10.66
N VAL A 38 -8.16 -9.90 -9.85
CA VAL A 38 -8.43 -10.70 -8.65
C VAL A 38 -8.59 -12.18 -9.00
N GLU A 39 -9.35 -12.50 -10.05
CA GLU A 39 -9.51 -13.87 -10.53
C GLU A 39 -8.21 -14.49 -11.03
N GLY A 40 -7.38 -13.70 -11.74
CA GLY A 40 -6.07 -14.14 -12.22
C GLY A 40 -5.13 -14.47 -11.06
N ILE A 41 -5.03 -13.59 -10.08
CA ILE A 41 -4.24 -13.79 -8.86
C ILE A 41 -4.76 -14.99 -8.05
N TYR A 42 -6.09 -15.15 -7.96
CA TYR A 42 -6.68 -16.30 -7.27
C TYR A 42 -6.33 -17.63 -7.95
N LYS A 43 -6.32 -17.70 -9.29
CA LYS A 43 -5.86 -18.90 -10.02
C LYS A 43 -4.40 -19.23 -9.70
N LYS A 44 -3.52 -18.23 -9.67
CA LYS A 44 -2.12 -18.40 -9.27
C LYS A 44 -2.00 -18.88 -7.81
N LEU A 45 -2.85 -18.38 -6.91
CA LEU A 45 -2.90 -18.82 -5.52
C LEU A 45 -3.24 -20.31 -5.43
N LEU A 46 -4.22 -20.78 -6.19
CA LEU A 46 -4.63 -22.19 -6.20
C LEU A 46 -3.50 -23.15 -6.66
N GLU A 47 -2.54 -22.66 -7.44
CA GLU A 47 -1.40 -23.42 -7.92
C GLU A 47 -0.17 -23.28 -6.99
N ALA A 48 -0.19 -22.35 -6.03
CA ALA A 48 0.96 -22.05 -5.19
C ALA A 48 1.23 -23.15 -4.15
N PRO A 49 2.47 -23.65 -4.04
CA PRO A 49 2.82 -24.69 -3.07
C PRO A 49 2.47 -24.29 -1.63
N PHE A 50 2.74 -23.06 -1.23
CA PHE A 50 2.44 -22.58 0.12
C PHE A 50 0.94 -22.55 0.46
N TYR A 51 0.08 -22.41 -0.56
CA TYR A 51 -1.36 -22.51 -0.39
C TYR A 51 -1.77 -23.97 -0.12
N HIS A 52 -1.22 -24.92 -0.87
CA HIS A 52 -1.48 -26.33 -0.63
C HIS A 52 -0.97 -26.79 0.74
N GLU A 53 0.22 -26.33 1.17
CA GLU A 53 0.75 -26.58 2.51
C GLU A 53 -0.21 -26.10 3.58
N PHE A 54 -0.71 -24.86 3.46
CA PHE A 54 -1.68 -24.29 4.39
C PHE A 54 -3.00 -25.07 4.40
N MET A 55 -3.52 -25.43 3.22
CA MET A 55 -4.77 -26.19 3.10
C MET A 55 -4.66 -27.62 3.62
N ALA A 56 -3.46 -28.18 3.75
CA ALA A 56 -3.21 -29.49 4.33
C ALA A 56 -3.22 -29.49 5.87
N LEU A 57 -3.20 -28.34 6.53
CA LEU A 57 -3.28 -28.24 7.98
C LEU A 57 -4.68 -28.66 8.46
N GLU A 58 -4.75 -29.45 9.52
CA GLU A 58 -6.04 -29.84 10.12
C GLU A 58 -6.69 -28.67 10.86
N SER A 59 -5.88 -27.88 11.57
CA SER A 59 -6.32 -26.71 12.35
C SER A 59 -5.25 -25.62 12.29
N PRO A 60 -5.32 -24.72 11.29
CA PRO A 60 -4.37 -23.63 11.17
C PRO A 60 -4.39 -22.72 12.40
N SER A 61 -3.22 -22.39 12.91
CA SER A 61 -3.08 -21.35 13.93
C SER A 61 -3.24 -19.96 13.32
N TYR A 62 -3.44 -18.94 14.13
CA TYR A 62 -3.49 -17.55 13.67
C TYR A 62 -2.18 -17.10 12.98
N GLU A 63 -1.05 -17.59 13.46
CA GLU A 63 0.26 -17.33 12.84
C GLU A 63 0.42 -18.05 11.48
N ASP A 64 -0.18 -19.22 11.29
CA ASP A 64 -0.22 -19.88 9.98
C ASP A 64 -1.02 -19.04 8.98
N GLU A 65 -2.15 -18.48 9.41
CA GLU A 65 -2.97 -17.57 8.61
C GLU A 65 -2.22 -16.28 8.26
N LYS A 66 -1.52 -15.66 9.22
CA LYS A 66 -0.65 -14.50 8.95
C LYS A 66 0.45 -14.82 7.94
N THR A 67 1.04 -15.99 8.08
CA THR A 67 2.09 -16.47 7.16
C THR A 67 1.55 -16.67 5.76
N LEU A 68 0.35 -17.25 5.62
CA LEU A 68 -0.34 -17.37 4.33
C LEU A 68 -0.55 -16.01 3.67
N TRP A 69 -1.17 -15.07 4.38
CA TRP A 69 -1.42 -13.74 3.82
C TRP A 69 -0.15 -13.02 3.43
N ARG A 70 0.90 -13.08 4.25
CA ARG A 70 2.19 -12.50 3.91
C ARG A 70 2.78 -13.10 2.64
N LYS A 71 2.69 -14.43 2.47
CA LYS A 71 3.15 -15.13 1.24
C LYS A 71 2.32 -14.70 0.03
N ILE A 72 1.00 -14.54 0.16
CA ILE A 72 0.15 -14.02 -0.92
C ILE A 72 0.66 -12.64 -1.36
N TYR A 73 0.84 -11.71 -0.43
CA TYR A 73 1.30 -10.37 -0.76
C TYR A 73 2.72 -10.34 -1.33
N THR A 74 3.65 -11.12 -0.78
CA THR A 74 5.06 -11.11 -1.24
C THR A 74 5.29 -11.88 -2.52
N SER A 75 4.51 -12.92 -2.81
CA SER A 75 4.80 -13.84 -3.91
C SER A 75 3.83 -13.70 -5.08
N LEU A 76 2.64 -13.13 -4.87
CA LEU A 76 1.62 -13.03 -5.91
C LEU A 76 1.23 -11.60 -6.24
N LEU A 77 1.34 -10.66 -5.30
CA LEU A 77 0.91 -9.27 -5.50
C LEU A 77 2.09 -8.34 -5.75
N LEU A 78 3.19 -8.46 -4.99
CA LEU A 78 4.36 -7.61 -5.15
C LEU A 78 4.98 -7.84 -6.54
N GLY A 79 5.06 -6.79 -7.36
CA GLY A 79 5.53 -6.85 -8.73
C GLY A 79 4.59 -7.60 -9.69
N SER A 80 3.30 -7.70 -9.39
CA SER A 80 2.32 -8.38 -10.26
C SER A 80 1.88 -7.50 -11.43
N ASP A 81 2.21 -7.91 -12.65
CA ASP A 81 1.79 -7.21 -13.87
C ASP A 81 0.26 -7.14 -13.98
N GLU A 82 -0.48 -8.17 -13.55
CA GLU A 82 -1.93 -8.17 -13.57
C GLU A 82 -2.52 -7.13 -12.61
N LEU A 83 -1.92 -6.97 -11.42
CA LEU A 83 -2.36 -5.96 -10.47
C LEU A 83 -2.06 -4.56 -11.00
N HIS A 84 -0.85 -4.33 -11.53
CA HIS A 84 -0.47 -3.04 -12.10
C HIS A 84 -1.38 -2.66 -13.27
N SER A 85 -1.65 -3.58 -14.20
CA SER A 85 -2.57 -3.32 -15.32
C SER A 85 -3.99 -2.99 -14.84
N ALA A 86 -4.50 -3.66 -13.81
CA ALA A 86 -5.81 -3.37 -13.24
C ALA A 86 -5.85 -1.99 -12.57
N LEU A 87 -4.77 -1.60 -11.87
CA LEU A 87 -4.66 -0.28 -11.26
C LEU A 87 -4.60 0.83 -12.31
N ASP A 88 -3.84 0.64 -13.41
CA ASP A 88 -3.81 1.57 -14.54
C ASP A 88 -5.20 1.78 -15.14
N GLU A 89 -5.97 0.69 -15.34
CA GLU A 89 -7.34 0.78 -15.84
C GLU A 89 -8.26 1.53 -14.86
N MET A 90 -8.08 1.32 -13.55
CA MET A 90 -8.86 2.01 -12.51
C MET A 90 -8.49 3.49 -12.43
N GLU A 91 -7.21 3.85 -12.57
CA GLU A 91 -6.75 5.25 -12.63
C GLU A 91 -7.45 6.01 -13.75
N VAL A 92 -7.46 5.43 -14.94
CA VAL A 92 -8.15 6.01 -16.11
C VAL A 92 -9.65 6.14 -15.85
N ALA A 93 -10.29 5.13 -15.27
CA ALA A 93 -11.74 5.11 -15.05
C ALA A 93 -12.18 6.13 -13.97
N LEU A 94 -11.32 6.44 -13.00
CA LEU A 94 -11.60 7.32 -11.87
C LEU A 94 -11.03 8.73 -12.05
N ASP A 95 -10.33 9.00 -13.16
CA ASP A 95 -9.60 10.26 -13.40
C ASP A 95 -8.61 10.58 -12.24
N GLN A 96 -7.88 9.55 -11.81
CA GLN A 96 -6.87 9.62 -10.74
C GLN A 96 -5.52 9.14 -11.28
N GLU A 97 -4.45 9.47 -10.58
CA GLU A 97 -3.08 9.11 -10.96
C GLU A 97 -2.29 8.60 -9.74
N GLY A 98 -1.29 7.78 -10.00
CA GLY A 98 -0.27 7.41 -9.01
C GLY A 98 -0.48 6.05 -8.34
N TRP A 99 -1.60 5.38 -8.51
CA TRP A 99 -1.87 4.10 -7.85
C TRP A 99 -0.89 3.00 -8.28
N THR A 100 -0.63 2.91 -9.58
CA THR A 100 0.32 1.93 -10.12
C THR A 100 1.73 2.19 -9.62
N THR A 101 2.14 3.46 -9.58
CA THR A 101 3.47 3.86 -9.10
C THR A 101 3.71 3.48 -7.65
N ASP A 102 2.68 3.58 -6.81
CA ASP A 102 2.77 3.36 -5.37
C ASP A 102 2.39 1.93 -4.94
N ALA A 103 1.88 1.10 -5.87
CA ALA A 103 1.33 -0.22 -5.55
C ALA A 103 2.29 -1.09 -4.72
N ASP A 104 3.54 -1.22 -5.13
CA ASP A 104 4.52 -2.05 -4.44
C ASP A 104 4.90 -1.50 -3.05
N MET A 105 4.92 -0.18 -2.91
CA MET A 105 5.12 0.47 -1.62
C MET A 105 3.93 0.19 -0.70
N VAL A 106 2.70 0.34 -1.18
CA VAL A 106 1.47 0.04 -0.42
C VAL A 106 1.44 -1.43 -0.01
N ILE A 107 1.75 -2.37 -0.91
CA ILE A 107 1.85 -3.80 -0.60
C ILE A 107 2.86 -4.05 0.53
N THR A 108 4.00 -3.37 0.51
CA THR A 108 4.99 -3.46 1.59
C THR A 108 4.43 -2.97 2.92
N TYR A 109 3.63 -1.90 2.93
CA TYR A 109 2.92 -1.43 4.12
C TYR A 109 1.88 -2.43 4.62
N VAL A 110 1.11 -3.03 3.71
CA VAL A 110 0.13 -4.08 4.08
C VAL A 110 0.82 -5.27 4.75
N ILE A 111 1.97 -5.72 4.22
CA ILE A 111 2.76 -6.80 4.83
C ILE A 111 3.22 -6.42 6.25
N LYS A 112 3.67 -5.18 6.47
CA LYS A 112 4.05 -4.68 7.80
C LYS A 112 2.84 -4.61 8.74
N THR A 113 1.69 -4.22 8.23
CA THR A 113 0.43 -4.14 8.98
C THR A 113 0.01 -5.54 9.45
N ILE A 114 -0.03 -6.52 8.56
CA ILE A 114 -0.39 -7.91 8.90
C ILE A 114 0.52 -8.50 9.99
N LYS A 115 1.81 -8.15 9.98
CA LYS A 115 2.74 -8.60 11.05
C LYS A 115 2.32 -8.16 12.45
N ARG A 116 1.64 -7.02 12.58
CA ARG A 116 1.21 -6.45 13.85
C ARG A 116 -0.13 -7.01 14.34
N PHE A 117 -0.91 -7.64 13.45
CA PHE A 117 -2.21 -8.19 13.81
C PHE A 117 -2.10 -9.26 14.88
N LYS A 118 -3.05 -9.25 15.80
CA LYS A 118 -3.19 -10.22 16.86
C LYS A 118 -4.61 -10.77 16.86
N GLU A 119 -4.76 -12.03 17.28
CA GLU A 119 -6.05 -12.69 17.33
C GLU A 119 -7.02 -11.99 18.30
N GLU A 120 -6.48 -11.47 19.41
CA GLU A 120 -7.24 -10.72 20.42
C GLU A 120 -7.77 -9.35 19.96
N ASP A 121 -7.26 -8.81 18.84
CA ASP A 121 -7.72 -7.52 18.29
C ASP A 121 -9.11 -7.65 17.65
N GLU A 122 -9.58 -8.86 17.40
CA GLU A 122 -10.89 -9.15 16.78
C GLU A 122 -11.12 -8.28 15.53
N ASP A 123 -12.23 -7.56 15.47
CA ASP A 123 -12.60 -6.70 14.34
C ASP A 123 -11.99 -5.28 14.40
N GLU A 124 -11.20 -5.00 15.44
CA GLU A 124 -10.52 -3.71 15.66
C GLU A 124 -9.02 -3.78 15.37
N LEU A 125 -8.62 -4.55 14.37
CA LEU A 125 -7.23 -4.63 13.95
C LEU A 125 -6.60 -3.26 13.74
N PRO A 126 -5.41 -3.00 14.31
CA PRO A 126 -4.73 -1.74 14.15
C PRO A 126 -4.21 -1.59 12.72
N LEU A 127 -4.90 -0.81 11.90
CA LEU A 127 -4.40 -0.40 10.61
C LEU A 127 -3.28 0.62 10.81
N LEU A 128 -2.22 0.50 10.01
CA LEU A 128 -1.14 1.50 10.06
C LEU A 128 -1.66 2.83 9.53
N ASP A 129 -1.45 3.87 10.32
CA ASP A 129 -1.63 5.24 9.85
C ASP A 129 -0.46 5.62 8.92
N MET A 130 -0.71 6.54 8.00
CA MET A 130 0.32 7.06 7.09
C MET A 130 1.45 7.74 7.89
N PHE A 131 1.08 8.43 8.97
CA PHE A 131 2.01 9.11 9.87
C PHE A 131 1.98 8.44 11.24
N ALA A 132 3.13 8.35 11.90
CA ALA A 132 3.24 7.73 13.22
C ALA A 132 2.66 8.59 14.34
N SER A 133 2.49 9.91 14.11
CA SER A 133 1.92 10.87 15.05
C SER A 133 1.31 12.07 14.33
N GLU A 134 0.45 12.82 15.05
CA GLU A 134 -0.08 14.11 14.58
C GLU A 134 1.04 15.15 14.35
N ASP A 135 2.12 15.08 15.13
CA ASP A 135 3.27 15.97 14.96
C ASP A 135 3.98 15.70 13.61
N GLU A 136 4.11 14.43 13.20
CA GLU A 136 4.67 14.08 11.89
C GLU A 136 3.77 14.54 10.75
N LEU A 137 2.45 14.40 10.89
CA LEU A 137 1.50 14.91 9.91
C LEU A 137 1.58 16.43 9.79
N THR A 138 1.65 17.13 10.92
CA THR A 138 1.77 18.59 10.96
C THR A 138 3.09 19.03 10.33
N PHE A 139 4.20 18.39 10.71
CA PHE A 139 5.51 18.68 10.12
C PHE A 139 5.51 18.49 8.59
N ALA A 140 4.92 17.39 8.10
CA ALA A 140 4.84 17.15 6.66
C ALA A 140 4.03 18.21 5.91
N LYS A 141 2.90 18.64 6.50
CA LYS A 141 2.07 19.73 5.95
C LYS A 141 2.80 21.06 5.94
N ASP A 142 3.44 21.42 7.05
CA ASP A 142 4.18 22.67 7.19
C ASP A 142 5.37 22.70 6.23
N LEU A 143 6.10 21.56 6.11
CA LEU A 143 7.21 21.44 5.19
C LEU A 143 6.77 21.65 3.74
N LEU A 144 5.69 21.00 3.32
CA LEU A 144 5.13 21.18 1.98
C LEU A 144 4.70 22.64 1.75
N GLN A 145 3.99 23.23 2.70
CA GLN A 145 3.52 24.61 2.60
C GLN A 145 4.69 25.58 2.48
N TRP A 146 5.70 25.45 3.35
CA TRP A 146 6.90 26.31 3.29
C TRP A 146 7.68 26.13 2.00
N SER A 147 7.81 24.90 1.50
CA SER A 147 8.46 24.64 0.22
C SER A 147 7.78 25.34 -0.94
N ILE A 148 6.45 25.41 -0.94
CA ILE A 148 5.66 26.13 -1.96
C ILE A 148 5.79 27.65 -1.79
N GLU A 149 5.62 28.15 -0.56
CA GLU A 149 5.64 29.58 -0.27
C GLU A 149 7.02 30.21 -0.49
N GLN A 150 8.10 29.47 -0.22
CA GLN A 150 9.48 29.97 -0.33
C GLN A 150 10.19 29.50 -1.60
N ALA A 151 9.48 28.87 -2.54
CA ALA A 151 10.08 28.25 -3.72
C ALA A 151 11.01 29.20 -4.51
N GLU A 152 10.61 30.44 -4.72
CA GLU A 152 11.41 31.43 -5.49
C GLU A 152 12.65 31.88 -4.70
N GLU A 153 12.52 32.14 -3.40
CA GLU A 153 13.65 32.48 -2.53
C GLU A 153 14.67 31.34 -2.44
N ASN A 154 14.17 30.10 -2.28
CA ASN A 154 15.01 28.92 -2.24
C ASN A 154 15.75 28.69 -3.58
N LYS A 155 15.11 28.90 -4.73
CA LYS A 155 15.77 28.85 -6.04
C LYS A 155 16.92 29.86 -6.14
N GLU A 156 16.70 31.07 -5.65
CA GLU A 156 17.77 32.09 -5.64
C GLU A 156 18.93 31.71 -4.72
N LEU A 157 18.64 31.12 -3.55
CA LEU A 157 19.67 30.65 -2.62
C LEU A 157 20.49 29.49 -3.23
N ILE A 158 19.80 28.56 -3.89
CA ILE A 158 20.46 27.46 -4.61
C ILE A 158 21.36 28.02 -5.68
N ALA A 159 20.86 28.90 -6.54
CA ALA A 159 21.65 29.50 -7.62
C ALA A 159 22.88 30.27 -7.11
N LYS A 160 22.76 31.00 -6.00
CA LYS A 160 23.87 31.68 -5.34
C LYS A 160 24.90 30.71 -4.71
N SER A 161 24.47 29.54 -4.29
CA SER A 161 25.29 28.53 -3.64
C SER A 161 26.05 27.64 -4.62
N LEU A 162 25.58 27.53 -5.85
CA LEU A 162 26.22 26.78 -6.94
C LEU A 162 27.44 27.54 -7.48
N LYS A 163 28.63 27.30 -6.90
CA LYS A 163 29.83 28.05 -7.27
C LYS A 163 30.47 27.62 -8.62
N ASN A 164 30.30 26.36 -9.01
CA ASN A 164 30.96 25.77 -10.18
C ASN A 164 30.01 24.98 -11.09
N TRP A 165 28.71 25.07 -10.89
CA TRP A 165 27.69 24.34 -11.63
C TRP A 165 26.62 25.31 -12.09
N GLU A 166 26.20 25.15 -13.33
CA GLU A 166 25.00 25.81 -13.84
C GLU A 166 23.77 25.10 -13.27
N ALA A 167 22.78 25.86 -12.84
CA ALA A 167 21.59 25.31 -12.16
C ALA A 167 20.82 24.29 -13.02
N ASP A 168 20.87 24.44 -14.35
CA ASP A 168 20.29 23.53 -15.34
C ASP A 168 21.00 22.15 -15.45
N ARG A 169 22.18 22.02 -14.87
CA ARG A 169 22.95 20.77 -14.79
C ARG A 169 22.64 19.93 -13.55
N VAL A 170 21.92 20.48 -12.58
CA VAL A 170 21.46 19.75 -11.41
C VAL A 170 20.28 18.85 -11.84
N ALA A 171 20.35 17.58 -11.54
CA ALA A 171 19.28 16.65 -11.89
C ALA A 171 17.94 17.11 -11.29
N TYR A 172 16.83 16.93 -12.00
CA TYR A 172 15.52 17.44 -11.60
C TYR A 172 15.11 17.01 -10.19
N MET A 173 15.35 15.75 -9.81
CA MET A 173 15.08 15.25 -8.47
C MET A 173 15.92 15.95 -7.39
N ASP A 174 17.20 16.22 -7.70
CA ASP A 174 18.09 16.93 -6.78
C ASP A 174 17.62 18.38 -6.59
N GLN A 175 17.11 19.03 -7.66
CA GLN A 175 16.50 20.36 -7.54
C GLN A 175 15.29 20.34 -6.62
N ILE A 176 14.40 19.34 -6.74
CA ILE A 176 13.25 19.19 -5.84
C ILE A 176 13.71 19.01 -4.40
N ILE A 177 14.68 18.12 -4.14
CA ILE A 177 15.20 17.87 -2.79
C ILE A 177 15.82 19.12 -2.17
N LEU A 178 16.51 19.93 -2.98
CA LEU A 178 17.12 21.18 -2.51
C LEU A 178 16.10 22.30 -2.27
N LEU A 179 14.91 22.23 -2.88
CA LEU A 179 13.84 23.21 -2.70
C LEU A 179 13.02 22.98 -1.43
N VAL A 180 13.03 21.77 -0.89
CA VAL A 180 12.38 21.35 0.35
C VAL A 180 13.28 21.56 1.56
#